data_88b600f6794b348fd782edd99513377f
#
_entry.id   88b600f6794b348fd782edd99513377f
#
_cell.length_a   1.000
_cell.length_b   1.000
_cell.length_c   1.000
_cell.angle_alpha   90.00
_cell.angle_beta   90.00
_cell.angle_gamma   90.00
#
_symmetry.space_group_name_H-M   'P 1'
#
loop_
_entity.id
_entity.type
_entity.pdbx_description
1 polymer ?
#
loop_
_entity_poly.entity_id
_entity_poly.type
_entity_poly.pdbx_seq_one_letter_code
_entity_poly.pdbx_strand_id
1 'polypeptide(L)'
;RFKPESISFLNRAAGERGNVEDLTDGIKTENLRDIKVQEELIDEFLSDYQTDATTLERVFELNSKYNKIIEEREEISRNVNWKLKSFKWDNLFNYGEGNSIDFENLNGIIGVFGKNFSGKSSIIDAALYTLFNTTSKNERKNLNVINQHQESCEGALEIEIGHKVYNIKRTSEKYTKRLKGVETLEAKTDLNFEVYDPVTDETTSLNGTTRNQTDANIRKHFGSM
;
A
#
# COMPACT_ATOMS: atom_id res chain seq x y z
N ARG A 1 -2.85 31.95 9.95
CA ARG A 1 -1.43 32.40 9.92
C ARG A 1 -0.72 31.72 11.07
N PHE A 2 0.00 30.62 10.78
CA PHE A 2 0.91 30.02 11.76
C PHE A 2 2.06 31.01 12.00
N LYS A 3 2.30 31.36 13.27
CA LYS A 3 3.46 32.18 13.63
C LYS A 3 4.74 31.33 13.57
N PRO A 4 5.88 31.84 13.09
CA PRO A 4 7.15 31.08 13.03
C PRO A 4 7.57 30.49 14.37
N GLU A 5 7.23 31.12 15.47
CA GLU A 5 7.54 30.66 16.84
C GLU A 5 6.80 29.34 17.23
N SER A 6 5.67 29.01 16.58
CA SER A 6 4.96 27.75 16.84
C SER A 6 5.64 26.54 16.19
N ILE A 7 6.43 26.76 15.12
CA ILE A 7 7.19 25.70 14.44
C ILE A 7 8.46 25.37 15.22
N SER A 8 9.07 26.36 15.87
CA SER A 8 10.25 26.13 16.74
C SER A 8 9.88 25.36 18.02
N PHE A 9 8.63 25.47 18.49
CA PHE A 9 8.15 24.74 19.66
C PHE A 9 7.95 23.23 19.37
N LEU A 10 7.45 22.89 18.19
CA LEU A 10 7.33 21.50 17.74
C LEU A 10 8.70 20.84 17.53
N ASN A 11 9.69 21.58 17.02
CA ASN A 11 11.06 21.09 16.87
C ASN A 11 11.78 20.93 18.22
N ARG A 12 11.46 21.73 19.23
CA ARG A 12 12.01 21.57 20.59
C ARG A 12 11.42 20.35 21.29
N ALA A 13 10.13 20.10 21.15
CA ALA A 13 9.48 18.92 21.70
C ALA A 13 10.00 17.61 21.04
N ALA A 14 10.36 17.66 19.77
CA ALA A 14 10.98 16.51 19.07
C ALA A 14 12.48 16.35 19.40
N GLY A 15 13.17 17.41 19.83
CA GLY A 15 14.61 17.41 20.15
C GLY A 15 14.94 17.11 21.62
N GLU A 16 14.05 17.40 22.54
CA GLU A 16 14.14 17.01 23.95
C GLU A 16 13.50 15.62 24.11
N ARG A 17 14.27 14.57 23.80
CA ARG A 17 14.00 13.21 24.29
C ARG A 17 14.28 13.17 25.81
N GLY A 18 13.50 13.92 26.58
CA GLY A 18 13.29 13.64 27.97
C GLY A 18 12.31 12.50 28.06
N ASN A 19 12.77 11.33 28.45
CA ASN A 19 11.99 10.19 28.96
C ASN A 19 10.47 10.24 28.73
N VAL A 20 10.05 10.32 27.48
CA VAL A 20 8.77 9.75 27.07
C VAL A 20 9.08 8.25 27.03
N GLU A 21 8.74 7.52 28.09
CA GLU A 21 8.63 6.08 28.03
C GLU A 21 7.82 5.82 26.76
N ASP A 22 8.43 5.15 25.82
CA ASP A 22 7.79 4.79 24.56
C ASP A 22 6.70 3.80 24.95
N LEU A 23 5.48 4.29 25.18
CA LEU A 23 4.32 3.47 25.53
C LEU A 23 4.02 2.43 24.45
N THR A 24 4.73 2.51 23.32
CA THR A 24 4.68 1.51 22.23
C THR A 24 5.64 0.35 22.44
N ASP A 25 6.65 0.46 23.32
CA ASP A 25 7.62 -0.62 23.60
C ASP A 25 7.02 -1.79 24.40
N GLY A 26 5.76 -1.68 24.84
CA GLY A 26 5.03 -2.75 25.50
C GLY A 26 3.86 -3.34 24.71
N ILE A 27 3.47 -2.72 23.60
CA ILE A 27 2.41 -3.24 22.74
C ILE A 27 3.09 -4.11 21.69
N LYS A 28 3.26 -5.40 21.99
CA LYS A 28 3.49 -6.41 20.95
C LYS A 28 2.26 -6.34 20.03
N THR A 29 2.43 -5.78 18.84
CA THR A 29 1.43 -5.88 17.78
C THR A 29 1.45 -7.31 17.25
N GLU A 30 0.85 -8.23 18.00
CA GLU A 30 0.70 -9.61 17.58
C GLU A 30 -0.30 -9.66 16.44
N ASN A 31 0.05 -10.37 15.39
CA ASN A 31 -0.84 -10.53 14.25
C ASN A 31 -2.02 -11.45 14.66
N LEU A 32 -3.18 -10.87 14.92
CA LEU A 32 -4.40 -11.59 15.28
C LEU A 32 -4.88 -12.61 14.23
N ARG A 33 -4.24 -12.69 13.06
CA ARG A 33 -4.47 -13.73 12.05
C ARG A 33 -3.55 -14.95 12.22
N ASP A 34 -2.53 -14.84 13.04
CA ASP A 34 -1.70 -15.99 13.39
C ASP A 34 -2.52 -16.94 14.27
N ILE A 35 -2.67 -18.19 13.82
CA ILE A 35 -3.45 -19.23 14.53
C ILE A 35 -2.90 -19.44 15.94
N LYS A 36 -1.59 -19.36 16.13
CA LYS A 36 -0.96 -19.53 17.44
C LYS A 36 -1.35 -18.41 18.40
N VAL A 37 -1.33 -17.16 17.93
CA VAL A 37 -1.76 -15.99 18.71
C VAL A 37 -3.25 -16.11 19.07
N GLN A 38 -4.07 -16.58 18.14
CA GLN A 38 -5.50 -16.81 18.40
C GLN A 38 -5.70 -17.92 19.45
N GLU A 39 -4.96 -19.01 19.38
CA GLU A 39 -5.04 -20.11 20.33
C GLU A 39 -4.60 -19.66 21.75
N GLU A 40 -3.53 -18.88 21.86
CA GLU A 40 -3.08 -18.28 23.12
C GLU A 40 -4.13 -17.35 23.72
N LEU A 41 -4.75 -16.48 22.92
CA LEU A 41 -5.81 -15.58 23.37
C LEU A 41 -7.08 -16.33 23.79
N ILE A 42 -7.45 -17.41 23.08
CA ILE A 42 -8.59 -18.26 23.42
C ILE A 42 -8.32 -18.97 24.74
N ASP A 43 -7.13 -19.52 24.94
CA ASP A 43 -6.74 -20.20 26.18
C ASP A 43 -6.73 -19.23 27.35
N GLU A 44 -6.14 -18.04 27.20
CA GLU A 44 -6.16 -16.99 28.20
C GLU A 44 -7.60 -16.59 28.61
N PHE A 45 -8.46 -16.35 27.59
CA PHE A 45 -9.86 -15.97 27.85
C PHE A 45 -10.67 -17.07 28.54
N LEU A 46 -10.45 -18.34 28.17
CA LEU A 46 -11.18 -19.48 28.70
C LEU A 46 -10.63 -19.97 30.03
N SER A 47 -9.45 -19.53 30.45
CA SER A 47 -8.84 -19.89 31.73
C SER A 47 -9.73 -19.56 32.92
N ASP A 48 -10.51 -18.48 32.85
CA ASP A 48 -11.43 -18.05 33.90
C ASP A 48 -12.74 -18.88 33.98
N TYR A 49 -13.00 -19.72 32.95
CA TYR A 49 -14.30 -20.43 32.83
C TYR A 49 -14.26 -21.91 33.14
N GLN A 50 -13.24 -22.45 33.80
CA GLN A 50 -13.10 -23.88 34.17
C GLN A 50 -13.50 -24.84 33.01
N THR A 51 -13.04 -24.53 31.81
CA THR A 51 -13.38 -25.27 30.57
C THR A 51 -12.64 -26.62 30.56
N ASP A 52 -13.37 -27.70 30.28
CA ASP A 52 -12.75 -29.02 30.14
C ASP A 52 -11.89 -29.13 28.84
N ALA A 53 -10.86 -29.98 28.89
CA ALA A 53 -9.89 -30.12 27.79
C ALA A 53 -10.56 -30.50 26.45
N THR A 54 -11.62 -31.31 26.49
CA THR A 54 -12.37 -31.72 25.28
C THR A 54 -13.10 -30.55 24.62
N THR A 55 -13.64 -29.64 25.42
CA THR A 55 -14.30 -28.44 24.92
C THR A 55 -13.28 -27.48 24.34
N LEU A 56 -12.11 -27.32 24.96
CA LEU A 56 -11.03 -26.47 24.48
C LEU A 56 -10.49 -26.97 23.12
N GLU A 57 -10.20 -28.26 22.99
CA GLU A 57 -9.82 -28.87 21.72
C GLU A 57 -10.86 -28.59 20.61
N ARG A 58 -12.13 -28.70 20.96
CA ARG A 58 -13.22 -28.43 20.00
C ARG A 58 -13.27 -26.97 19.57
N VAL A 59 -12.99 -26.03 20.46
CA VAL A 59 -12.88 -24.60 20.13
C VAL A 59 -11.72 -24.34 19.17
N PHE A 60 -10.56 -24.96 19.40
CA PHE A 60 -9.40 -24.82 18.50
C PHE A 60 -9.66 -25.42 17.13
N GLU A 61 -10.31 -26.60 17.05
CA GLU A 61 -10.74 -27.19 15.77
C GLU A 61 -11.68 -26.25 14.99
N LEU A 62 -12.66 -25.66 15.67
CA LEU A 62 -13.58 -24.71 15.07
C LEU A 62 -12.86 -23.44 14.61
N ASN A 63 -11.95 -22.89 15.42
CA ASN A 63 -11.15 -21.74 15.04
C ASN A 63 -10.33 -22.03 13.78
N SER A 64 -9.62 -23.14 13.74
CA SER A 64 -8.85 -23.55 12.56
C SER A 64 -9.73 -23.73 11.32
N LYS A 65 -10.90 -24.38 11.48
CA LYS A 65 -11.87 -24.58 10.41
C LYS A 65 -12.38 -23.25 9.83
N TYR A 66 -12.74 -22.29 10.70
CA TYR A 66 -13.26 -21.01 10.23
C TYR A 66 -12.16 -20.14 9.62
N ASN A 67 -10.95 -20.18 10.12
CA ASN A 67 -9.82 -19.49 9.50
C ASN A 67 -9.57 -20.00 8.07
N LYS A 68 -9.60 -21.33 7.83
CA LYS A 68 -9.51 -21.89 6.48
C LYS A 68 -10.64 -21.43 5.56
N ILE A 69 -11.88 -21.37 6.06
CA ILE A 69 -13.03 -20.89 5.29
C ILE A 69 -12.86 -19.39 4.94
N ILE A 70 -12.29 -18.60 5.84
CA ILE A 70 -12.02 -17.17 5.60
C ILE A 70 -10.89 -16.99 4.58
N GLU A 71 -9.85 -17.82 4.63
CA GLU A 71 -8.76 -17.82 3.64
C GLU A 71 -9.26 -18.25 2.25
N GLU A 72 -10.11 -19.27 2.18
CA GLU A 72 -10.72 -19.76 0.92
C GLU A 72 -11.74 -18.78 0.33
N ARG A 73 -12.46 -18.04 1.18
CA ARG A 73 -13.32 -16.96 0.73
C ARG A 73 -12.44 -15.77 0.42
N GLU A 74 -12.18 -15.53 -0.85
CA GLU A 74 -11.49 -14.33 -1.37
C GLU A 74 -12.27 -13.01 -1.05
N GLU A 75 -13.09 -12.99 -0.01
CA GLU A 75 -13.70 -11.77 0.50
C GLU A 75 -12.65 -11.00 1.29
N ILE A 76 -12.06 -10.03 0.63
CA ILE A 76 -11.18 -9.05 1.24
C ILE A 76 -11.96 -8.35 2.33
N SER A 77 -11.60 -8.66 3.56
CA SER A 77 -12.06 -7.91 4.72
C SER A 77 -11.70 -6.43 4.48
N ARG A 78 -12.69 -5.52 4.60
CA ARG A 78 -12.48 -4.06 4.49
C ARG A 78 -11.47 -3.51 5.51
N ASN A 79 -10.99 -4.34 6.42
CA ASN A 79 -10.02 -4.03 7.47
C ASN A 79 -8.66 -4.72 7.25
N VAL A 80 -8.24 -4.93 6.02
CA VAL A 80 -6.87 -5.40 5.76
C VAL A 80 -5.91 -4.28 6.12
N ASN A 81 -5.13 -4.48 7.17
CA ASN A 81 -3.99 -3.62 7.49
C ASN A 81 -2.89 -3.88 6.46
N TRP A 82 -2.79 -3.01 5.46
CA TRP A 82 -1.67 -2.99 4.55
C TRP A 82 -0.69 -1.86 4.94
N LYS A 83 0.58 -2.14 4.78
CA LYS A 83 1.66 -1.20 5.06
C LYS A 83 2.41 -0.89 3.76
N LEU A 84 2.53 0.37 3.44
CA LEU A 84 3.34 0.81 2.32
C LEU A 84 4.82 0.66 2.70
N LYS A 85 5.59 -0.12 1.91
CA LYS A 85 7.02 -0.34 2.14
C LYS A 85 7.87 0.65 1.35
N SER A 86 7.66 0.69 0.05
CA SER A 86 8.39 1.60 -0.82
C SER A 86 7.53 2.13 -1.96
N PHE A 87 7.88 3.32 -2.44
CA PHE A 87 7.34 3.90 -3.66
C PHE A 87 8.47 4.48 -4.49
N LYS A 88 8.58 4.02 -5.75
CA LYS A 88 9.54 4.52 -6.73
C LYS A 88 8.77 5.04 -7.94
N TRP A 89 9.21 6.15 -8.51
CA TRP A 89 8.56 6.66 -9.71
C TRP A 89 9.52 7.48 -10.57
N ASP A 90 9.29 7.41 -11.87
CA ASP A 90 10.02 8.13 -12.89
C ASP A 90 9.06 8.84 -13.84
N ASN A 91 9.37 10.08 -14.15
CA ASN A 91 8.69 10.88 -15.16
C ASN A 91 7.17 11.02 -14.99
N LEU A 92 6.67 10.90 -13.75
CA LEU A 92 5.27 11.14 -13.41
C LEU A 92 5.06 12.63 -13.12
N PHE A 93 4.09 13.26 -13.77
CA PHE A 93 3.73 14.69 -13.64
C PHE A 93 4.92 15.62 -13.87
N ASN A 94 5.36 16.33 -12.83
CA ASN A 94 6.49 17.27 -12.89
C ASN A 94 7.82 16.63 -12.46
N TYR A 95 7.81 15.35 -12.12
CA TYR A 95 9.01 14.65 -11.68
C TYR A 95 9.83 14.17 -12.88
N GLY A 96 11.16 14.13 -12.71
CA GLY A 96 12.09 13.44 -13.57
C GLY A 96 12.29 11.99 -13.12
N GLU A 97 13.49 11.48 -13.35
CA GLU A 97 13.90 10.11 -13.01
C GLU A 97 14.47 10.00 -11.58
N GLY A 98 14.48 8.78 -11.03
CA GLY A 98 15.18 8.42 -9.80
C GLY A 98 14.49 8.86 -8.51
N ASN A 99 13.16 9.03 -8.52
CA ASN A 99 12.43 9.40 -7.30
C ASN A 99 12.05 8.15 -6.50
N SER A 100 12.23 8.22 -5.18
CA SER A 100 11.87 7.13 -4.28
C SER A 100 11.54 7.61 -2.87
N ILE A 101 10.63 6.90 -2.21
CA ILE A 101 10.36 7.02 -0.79
C ILE A 101 10.41 5.62 -0.19
N ASP A 102 11.25 5.44 0.82
CA ASP A 102 11.29 4.25 1.66
C ASP A 102 10.48 4.53 2.93
N PHE A 103 9.32 3.89 3.03
CA PHE A 103 8.41 4.07 4.17
C PHE A 103 8.79 3.21 5.37
N GLU A 104 9.63 2.19 5.21
CA GLU A 104 10.06 1.32 6.32
C GLU A 104 10.91 2.11 7.33
N ASN A 105 11.67 3.08 6.84
CA ASN A 105 12.52 3.95 7.66
C ASN A 105 11.81 5.22 8.15
N LEU A 106 10.51 5.41 7.84
CA LEU A 106 9.74 6.57 8.23
C LEU A 106 8.82 6.23 9.41
N ASN A 107 9.01 6.91 10.53
CA ASN A 107 8.21 6.73 11.73
C ASN A 107 7.53 8.04 12.14
N GLY A 108 6.29 7.94 12.66
CA GLY A 108 5.53 9.07 13.16
C GLY A 108 4.91 9.95 12.06
N ILE A 109 4.79 11.23 12.32
CA ILE A 109 4.19 12.21 11.40
C ILE A 109 5.28 12.82 10.53
N ILE A 110 5.14 12.69 9.22
CA ILE A 110 6.10 13.17 8.24
C ILE A 110 5.51 14.34 7.46
N GLY A 111 6.22 15.45 7.45
CA GLY A 111 5.85 16.64 6.70
C GLY A 111 6.63 16.75 5.38
N VAL A 112 5.95 16.98 4.26
CA VAL A 112 6.57 17.29 2.98
C VAL A 112 6.54 18.80 2.77
N PHE A 113 7.71 19.43 2.75
CA PHE A 113 7.87 20.88 2.62
C PHE A 113 8.45 21.25 1.26
N GLY A 114 8.10 22.42 0.76
CA GLY A 114 8.62 22.95 -0.50
C GLY A 114 7.81 24.15 -0.98
N LYS A 115 8.32 24.84 -1.99
CA LYS A 115 7.63 25.99 -2.61
C LYS A 115 6.29 25.58 -3.22
N ASN A 116 5.38 26.53 -3.41
CA ASN A 116 4.15 26.27 -4.17
C ASN A 116 4.53 25.83 -5.60
N PHE A 117 3.72 24.91 -6.15
CA PHE A 117 3.97 24.28 -7.46
C PHE A 117 5.21 23.38 -7.57
N SER A 118 5.87 23.05 -6.46
CA SER A 118 7.04 22.13 -6.48
C SER A 118 6.66 20.65 -6.61
N GLY A 119 5.39 20.30 -6.80
CA GLY A 119 4.96 18.92 -6.99
C GLY A 119 4.62 18.16 -5.70
N LYS A 120 4.58 18.79 -4.49
CA LYS A 120 4.28 18.10 -3.23
C LYS A 120 3.03 17.21 -3.28
N SER A 121 1.93 17.75 -3.80
CA SER A 121 0.65 17.02 -3.94
C SER A 121 0.72 15.95 -5.03
N SER A 122 1.60 16.11 -6.01
CA SER A 122 1.76 15.15 -7.10
C SER A 122 2.39 13.83 -6.66
N ILE A 123 3.01 13.75 -5.47
CA ILE A 123 3.48 12.48 -4.87
C ILE A 123 2.29 11.56 -4.62
N ILE A 124 1.23 12.11 -4.00
CA ILE A 124 0.01 11.34 -3.72
C ILE A 124 -0.68 10.94 -5.03
N ASP A 125 -0.79 11.85 -5.99
CA ASP A 125 -1.35 11.56 -7.30
C ASP A 125 -0.55 10.50 -8.06
N ALA A 126 0.78 10.51 -7.96
CA ALA A 126 1.65 9.49 -8.53
C ALA A 126 1.41 8.10 -7.90
N ALA A 127 1.28 8.02 -6.58
CA ALA A 127 0.94 6.78 -5.89
C ALA A 127 -0.47 6.28 -6.26
N LEU A 128 -1.48 7.16 -6.30
CA LEU A 128 -2.84 6.85 -6.70
C LEU A 128 -2.93 6.38 -8.16
N TYR A 129 -2.16 7.02 -9.05
CA TYR A 129 -2.06 6.59 -10.43
C TYR A 129 -1.44 5.19 -10.53
N THR A 130 -0.33 4.95 -9.83
CA THR A 130 0.33 3.64 -9.83
C THR A 130 -0.59 2.55 -9.33
N LEU A 131 -1.28 2.79 -8.22
CA LEU A 131 -2.15 1.80 -7.57
C LEU A 131 -3.49 1.61 -8.31
N PHE A 132 -4.20 2.69 -8.61
CA PHE A 132 -5.59 2.64 -9.06
C PHE A 132 -5.85 3.23 -10.45
N ASN A 133 -4.82 3.69 -11.16
CA ASN A 133 -4.96 4.42 -12.43
C ASN A 133 -5.90 5.64 -12.29
N THR A 134 -5.77 6.39 -11.21
CA THR A 134 -6.59 7.56 -10.90
C THR A 134 -5.74 8.68 -10.31
N THR A 135 -6.26 9.88 -10.25
CA THR A 135 -5.66 11.04 -9.60
C THR A 135 -6.71 11.73 -8.73
N SER A 136 -6.28 12.56 -7.78
CA SER A 136 -7.18 13.33 -6.93
C SER A 136 -8.10 14.28 -7.70
N LYS A 137 -7.70 14.69 -8.91
CA LYS A 137 -8.42 15.65 -9.75
C LYS A 137 -9.35 15.05 -10.79
N ASN A 138 -9.51 13.71 -10.85
CA ASN A 138 -10.36 13.00 -11.82
C ASN A 138 -10.09 13.29 -13.31
N GLU A 139 -9.05 14.03 -13.67
CA GLU A 139 -8.70 14.32 -15.05
C GLU A 139 -7.93 13.15 -15.68
N ARG A 140 -8.69 12.22 -16.25
CA ARG A 140 -8.18 10.93 -16.74
C ARG A 140 -7.77 10.99 -18.21
N LYS A 141 -6.62 11.54 -18.50
CA LYS A 141 -5.92 11.08 -19.69
C LYS A 141 -4.57 10.59 -19.22
N ASN A 142 -4.26 9.30 -19.45
CA ASN A 142 -2.94 8.73 -19.11
C ASN A 142 -1.80 9.52 -19.76
N LEU A 143 -2.09 10.19 -20.87
CA LEU A 143 -1.17 11.12 -21.51
C LEU A 143 -0.73 12.26 -20.57
N ASN A 144 -1.64 12.78 -19.74
CA ASN A 144 -1.37 13.92 -18.85
C ASN A 144 -0.61 13.53 -17.58
N VAL A 145 -0.47 12.23 -17.32
CA VAL A 145 0.30 11.69 -16.19
C VAL A 145 1.79 11.64 -16.54
N ILE A 146 2.10 11.43 -17.82
CA ILE A 146 3.48 11.41 -18.32
C ILE A 146 4.02 12.85 -18.32
N ASN A 147 5.21 13.05 -17.78
CA ASN A 147 5.89 14.33 -17.85
C ASN A 147 5.90 14.84 -19.31
N GLN A 148 5.55 16.11 -19.49
CA GLN A 148 5.41 16.69 -20.84
C GLN A 148 6.70 16.60 -21.68
N HIS A 149 7.87 16.57 -21.03
CA HIS A 149 9.19 16.50 -21.66
C HIS A 149 9.71 15.07 -21.85
N GLN A 150 8.92 14.06 -21.48
CA GLN A 150 9.32 12.66 -21.51
C GLN A 150 8.34 11.84 -22.35
N GLU A 151 8.81 10.72 -22.90
CA GLU A 151 8.01 9.82 -23.73
C GLU A 151 7.31 8.72 -22.93
N SER A 152 7.85 8.42 -21.73
CA SER A 152 7.31 7.39 -20.85
C SER A 152 7.38 7.80 -19.39
N CYS A 153 6.58 7.14 -18.57
CA CYS A 153 6.63 7.24 -17.11
C CYS A 153 6.43 5.87 -16.46
N GLU A 154 6.90 5.75 -15.24
CA GLU A 154 6.79 4.53 -14.45
C GLU A 154 6.47 4.86 -12.99
N GLY A 155 5.64 4.01 -12.35
CA GLY A 155 5.45 3.98 -10.91
C GLY A 155 5.52 2.54 -10.41
N ALA A 156 6.21 2.32 -9.29
CA ALA A 156 6.34 1.03 -8.64
C ALA A 156 6.10 1.15 -7.14
N LEU A 157 5.16 0.36 -6.61
CA LEU A 157 4.76 0.31 -5.21
C LEU A 157 5.02 -1.07 -4.63
N GLU A 158 5.59 -1.11 -3.44
CA GLU A 158 5.70 -2.29 -2.60
C GLU A 158 4.81 -2.13 -1.38
N ILE A 159 3.89 -3.09 -1.18
CA ILE A 159 2.89 -3.06 -0.12
C ILE A 159 2.92 -4.39 0.62
N GLU A 160 2.99 -4.35 1.94
CA GLU A 160 2.95 -5.52 2.80
C GLU A 160 1.54 -5.74 3.34
N ILE A 161 1.06 -6.98 3.25
CA ILE A 161 -0.18 -7.46 3.88
C ILE A 161 0.15 -8.76 4.61
N GLY A 162 0.08 -8.73 5.93
CA GLY A 162 0.53 -9.86 6.75
C GLY A 162 2.03 -10.10 6.57
N HIS A 163 2.41 -11.26 6.04
CA HIS A 163 3.80 -11.62 5.74
C HIS A 163 4.16 -11.51 4.24
N LYS A 164 3.18 -11.21 3.39
CA LYS A 164 3.34 -11.16 1.93
C LYS A 164 3.63 -9.75 1.43
N VAL A 165 4.48 -9.64 0.43
CA VAL A 165 4.82 -8.37 -0.21
C VAL A 165 4.21 -8.34 -1.61
N TYR A 166 3.38 -7.35 -1.86
CA TYR A 166 2.72 -7.11 -3.13
C TYR A 166 3.46 -6.04 -3.90
N ASN A 167 3.84 -6.37 -5.14
CA ASN A 167 4.55 -5.47 -6.04
C ASN A 167 3.61 -5.05 -7.16
N ILE A 168 3.43 -3.74 -7.32
CA ILE A 168 2.61 -3.15 -8.38
C ILE A 168 3.49 -2.22 -9.18
N LYS A 169 3.61 -2.49 -10.48
CA LYS A 169 4.36 -1.67 -11.41
C LYS A 169 3.47 -1.24 -12.57
N ARG A 170 3.35 0.07 -12.76
CA ARG A 170 2.57 0.67 -13.85
C ARG A 170 3.46 1.56 -14.71
N THR A 171 3.45 1.31 -16.01
CA THR A 171 4.23 2.06 -16.99
C THR A 171 3.29 2.65 -18.03
N SER A 172 3.50 3.89 -18.46
CA SER A 172 2.78 4.48 -19.58
C SER A 172 3.75 5.08 -20.57
N GLU A 173 3.45 4.88 -21.85
CA GLU A 173 4.24 5.36 -22.99
C GLU A 173 3.38 6.14 -23.95
N LYS A 174 3.91 7.26 -24.46
CA LYS A 174 3.30 8.03 -25.53
C LYS A 174 3.42 7.28 -26.85
N TYR A 175 2.39 7.29 -27.66
CA TYR A 175 2.45 6.80 -29.04
C TYR A 175 1.55 7.62 -29.96
N THR A 176 1.94 7.71 -31.23
CA THR A 176 1.16 8.39 -32.23
C THR A 176 0.19 7.41 -32.86
N LYS A 177 -1.10 7.68 -32.74
CA LYS A 177 -2.18 6.94 -33.39
C LYS A 177 -2.62 7.68 -34.63
N ARG A 178 -2.65 6.98 -35.76
CA ARG A 178 -3.12 7.52 -37.03
C ARG A 178 -4.49 6.96 -37.36
N LEU A 179 -5.52 7.80 -37.34
CA LEU A 179 -6.88 7.40 -37.69
C LEU A 179 -7.43 8.35 -38.78
N LYS A 180 -7.87 7.80 -39.89
CA LYS A 180 -8.45 8.57 -41.01
C LYS A 180 -7.57 9.76 -41.49
N GLY A 181 -6.25 9.60 -41.46
CA GLY A 181 -5.30 10.64 -41.87
C GLY A 181 -5.00 11.69 -40.81
N VAL A 182 -5.63 11.63 -39.65
CA VAL A 182 -5.34 12.50 -38.49
C VAL A 182 -4.43 11.76 -37.52
N GLU A 183 -3.33 12.39 -37.13
CA GLU A 183 -2.42 11.90 -36.14
C GLU A 183 -2.82 12.46 -34.75
N THR A 184 -3.00 11.57 -33.77
CA THR A 184 -3.28 11.93 -32.40
C THR A 184 -2.26 11.29 -31.48
N LEU A 185 -1.79 12.05 -30.48
CA LEU A 185 -0.92 11.52 -29.44
C LEU A 185 -1.77 10.87 -28.36
N GLU A 186 -1.55 9.59 -28.10
CA GLU A 186 -2.21 8.81 -27.05
C GLU A 186 -1.17 8.19 -26.11
N ALA A 187 -1.61 7.62 -24.99
CA ALA A 187 -0.76 6.86 -24.09
C ALA A 187 -1.25 5.42 -23.95
N LYS A 188 -0.31 4.47 -24.08
CA LYS A 188 -0.51 3.06 -23.75
C LYS A 188 0.00 2.81 -22.35
N THR A 189 -0.75 2.06 -21.54
CA THR A 189 -0.39 1.72 -20.17
C THR A 189 -0.28 0.21 -20.03
N ASP A 190 0.82 -0.25 -19.47
CA ASP A 190 1.07 -1.61 -19.06
C ASP A 190 1.06 -1.69 -17.50
N LEU A 191 0.66 -2.82 -16.96
CA LEU A 191 0.48 -3.04 -15.52
C LEU A 191 0.94 -4.43 -15.15
N ASN A 192 1.81 -4.52 -14.15
CA ASN A 192 2.23 -5.76 -13.53
C ASN A 192 1.83 -5.77 -12.06
N PHE A 193 1.27 -6.88 -11.58
CA PHE A 193 0.86 -7.10 -10.21
C PHE A 193 1.30 -8.49 -9.77
N GLU A 194 2.14 -8.56 -8.74
CA GLU A 194 2.77 -9.76 -8.23
C GLU A 194 2.73 -9.78 -6.71
N VAL A 195 2.75 -10.98 -6.14
CA VAL A 195 2.91 -11.21 -4.70
C VAL A 195 4.13 -12.07 -4.45
N TYR A 196 4.99 -11.64 -3.57
CA TYR A 196 6.11 -12.38 -3.03
C TYR A 196 5.77 -12.91 -1.63
N ASP A 197 5.95 -14.19 -1.43
CA ASP A 197 5.78 -14.86 -0.14
C ASP A 197 7.17 -15.20 0.42
N PRO A 198 7.64 -14.51 1.48
CA PRO A 198 8.96 -14.76 2.07
C PRO A 198 9.08 -16.11 2.80
N VAL A 199 7.94 -16.78 3.08
CA VAL A 199 7.96 -18.10 3.75
C VAL A 199 8.28 -19.20 2.74
N THR A 200 7.73 -19.12 1.52
CA THR A 200 7.97 -20.10 0.45
C THR A 200 9.07 -19.67 -0.50
N ASP A 201 9.52 -18.42 -0.42
CA ASP A 201 10.47 -17.77 -1.35
C ASP A 201 9.95 -17.80 -2.81
N GLU A 202 8.63 -17.70 -2.98
CA GLU A 202 7.99 -17.75 -4.29
C GLU A 202 7.36 -16.40 -4.64
N THR A 203 7.47 -16.04 -5.93
CA THR A 203 6.74 -14.91 -6.50
C THR A 203 5.64 -15.44 -7.42
N THR A 204 4.41 -15.01 -7.14
CA THR A 204 3.23 -15.40 -7.92
C THR A 204 2.65 -14.18 -8.64
N SER A 205 2.39 -14.31 -9.94
CA SER A 205 1.72 -13.27 -10.71
C SER A 205 0.22 -13.25 -10.41
N LEU A 206 -0.30 -12.07 -10.11
CA LEU A 206 -1.72 -11.78 -9.90
C LEU A 206 -2.34 -11.02 -11.09
N ASN A 207 -1.65 -11.01 -12.22
CA ASN A 207 -2.13 -10.39 -13.45
C ASN A 207 -3.36 -11.11 -13.99
N GLY A 208 -4.35 -10.35 -14.42
CA GLY A 208 -5.45 -10.86 -15.23
C GLY A 208 -5.03 -11.03 -16.69
N THR A 209 -5.91 -11.61 -17.51
CA THR A 209 -5.70 -11.75 -18.97
C THR A 209 -5.71 -10.38 -19.68
N THR A 210 -6.29 -9.37 -19.06
CA THR A 210 -6.30 -7.99 -19.54
C THR A 210 -5.89 -7.05 -18.41
N ARG A 211 -5.38 -5.85 -18.80
CA ARG A 211 -5.06 -4.79 -17.83
C ARG A 211 -6.25 -4.46 -16.91
N ASN A 212 -7.48 -4.40 -17.46
CA ASN A 212 -8.66 -4.10 -16.65
C ASN A 212 -8.94 -5.18 -15.59
N GLN A 213 -8.65 -6.44 -15.88
CA GLN A 213 -8.74 -7.52 -14.89
C GLN A 213 -7.65 -7.39 -13.83
N THR A 214 -6.42 -7.03 -14.22
CA THR A 214 -5.36 -6.74 -13.26
C THR A 214 -5.73 -5.55 -12.35
N ASP A 215 -6.27 -4.47 -12.91
CA ASP A 215 -6.80 -3.34 -12.14
C ASP A 215 -7.92 -3.78 -11.17
N ALA A 216 -8.79 -4.68 -11.59
CA ALA A 216 -9.84 -5.27 -10.73
C ALA A 216 -9.24 -6.12 -9.61
N ASN A 217 -8.20 -6.93 -9.90
CA ASN A 217 -7.48 -7.71 -8.90
C ASN A 217 -6.83 -6.81 -7.85
N ILE A 218 -6.19 -5.72 -8.26
CA ILE A 218 -5.61 -4.73 -7.33
C ILE A 218 -6.70 -4.14 -6.43
N ARG A 219 -7.85 -3.72 -7.00
CA ARG A 219 -8.97 -3.18 -6.21
C ARG A 219 -9.57 -4.21 -5.25
N LYS A 220 -9.54 -5.48 -5.63
CA LYS A 220 -9.98 -6.58 -4.79
C LYS A 220 -9.07 -6.73 -3.56
N HIS A 221 -7.75 -6.52 -3.69
CA HIS A 221 -6.77 -6.65 -2.60
C HIS A 221 -6.65 -5.39 -1.72
N PHE A 222 -6.75 -4.21 -2.29
CA PHE A 222 -6.49 -2.95 -1.59
C PHE A 222 -7.73 -2.07 -1.40
N GLY A 223 -8.88 -2.50 -1.90
CA GLY A 223 -10.10 -1.73 -1.89
C GLY A 223 -10.24 -0.78 -3.09
N SER A 224 -11.34 -0.04 -3.12
CA SER A 224 -11.59 1.02 -4.11
C SER A 224 -11.53 2.38 -3.43
N MET A 225 -11.02 3.37 -4.13
CA MET A 225 -11.25 4.77 -3.76
C MET A 225 -12.71 5.13 -3.94
#